data_ebb509f6f076cf3ca6fd04170e01ed9e
#
_entry.id   ebb509f6f076cf3ca6fd04170e01ed9e
#
_cell.length_a   1.000
_cell.length_b   1.000
_cell.length_c   1.000
_cell.angle_alpha   90.00
_cell.angle_beta   90.00
_cell.angle_gamma   90.00
#
_symmetry.space_group_name_H-M   'P 1'
#
loop_
_entity.id
_entity.type
_entity.pdbx_description
1 polymer ?
#
loop_
_entity_poly.entity_id
_entity_poly.type
_entity_poly.pdbx_seq_one_letter_code
_entity_poly.pdbx_strand_id
1 'polypeptide(L)'
;MKDYSPRPDLLAGRVILVTGAGSGLGRAASLAYARHGATVALLGRDENRLETVYDEILAGGGAEPAMFPFDLGVADDRALETLAGTLVHHLKRLDGILHSAHQFFSLTPLSLQTLEQWQILMRVNLIAPFALTRACLPALRAAPSASVIFTGETHGHQPAAFWGGYAVAKAGLETLTHIWSDELSEDPRVRMNTLIPGQVATTLRSRTHPGLAPQHLPQPADLMPFYLYLMGDDSLDIRGRIVECAA
;
A
#
# COMPACT_ATOMS: atom_id res chain seq x y z
N MET A 1 14.00 12.45 2.62
CA MET A 1 12.56 12.36 2.25
C MET A 1 11.65 13.07 3.24
N LYS A 2 11.98 13.16 4.54
CA LYS A 2 11.14 13.85 5.54
C LYS A 2 10.87 15.32 5.15
N ASP A 3 11.89 16.00 4.62
CA ASP A 3 11.79 17.40 4.18
C ASP A 3 11.40 17.56 2.71
N TYR A 4 10.94 16.47 2.07
CA TYR A 4 10.49 16.51 0.69
C TYR A 4 9.18 17.29 0.60
N SER A 5 9.18 18.31 -0.26
CA SER A 5 8.02 19.15 -0.54
C SER A 5 7.53 18.84 -1.97
N PRO A 6 6.50 18.00 -2.11
CA PRO A 6 5.99 17.64 -3.42
C PRO A 6 5.34 18.86 -4.12
N ARG A 7 5.54 18.99 -5.42
CA ARG A 7 4.79 19.96 -6.22
C ARG A 7 3.31 19.60 -6.25
N PRO A 8 2.39 20.58 -6.34
CA PRO A 8 0.94 20.32 -6.27
C PRO A 8 0.41 19.39 -7.37
N ASP A 9 1.07 19.33 -8.53
CA ASP A 9 0.69 18.54 -9.70
C ASP A 9 1.56 17.27 -9.89
N LEU A 10 2.27 16.83 -8.84
CA LEU A 10 3.23 15.71 -8.90
C LEU A 10 2.66 14.46 -9.57
N LEU A 11 1.37 14.17 -9.34
CA LEU A 11 0.68 12.98 -9.80
C LEU A 11 -0.41 13.30 -10.84
N ALA A 12 -0.36 14.50 -11.45
CA ALA A 12 -1.37 14.91 -12.42
C ALA A 12 -1.52 13.90 -13.57
N GLY A 13 -2.77 13.49 -13.84
CA GLY A 13 -3.12 12.54 -14.89
C GLY A 13 -2.69 11.09 -14.63
N ARG A 14 -2.23 10.75 -13.41
CA ARG A 14 -1.94 9.38 -13.00
C ARG A 14 -3.15 8.71 -12.39
N VAL A 15 -3.25 7.41 -12.58
CA VAL A 15 -4.21 6.54 -11.91
C VAL A 15 -3.47 5.66 -10.91
N ILE A 16 -3.86 5.72 -9.64
CA ILE A 16 -3.19 5.02 -8.56
C ILE A 16 -4.20 4.15 -7.81
N LEU A 17 -3.94 2.84 -7.76
CA LEU A 17 -4.69 1.89 -6.94
C LEU A 17 -4.16 1.91 -5.51
N VAL A 18 -5.04 2.09 -4.53
CA VAL A 18 -4.70 2.01 -3.10
C VAL A 18 -5.49 0.89 -2.46
N THR A 19 -4.82 -0.16 -1.99
CA THR A 19 -5.47 -1.21 -1.20
C THR A 19 -5.53 -0.81 0.27
N GLY A 20 -6.61 -1.16 0.96
CA GLY A 20 -6.84 -0.70 2.33
C GLY A 20 -7.12 0.81 2.41
N ALA A 21 -7.71 1.38 1.36
CA ALA A 21 -7.93 2.82 1.19
C ALA A 21 -8.85 3.45 2.24
N GLY A 22 -9.70 2.66 2.91
CA GLY A 22 -10.71 3.18 3.84
C GLY A 22 -10.20 3.60 5.22
N SER A 23 -8.92 3.40 5.56
CA SER A 23 -8.40 3.74 6.90
C SER A 23 -6.90 3.95 6.95
N GLY A 24 -6.41 4.54 8.06
CA GLY A 24 -5.00 4.65 8.40
C GLY A 24 -4.13 5.23 7.29
N LEU A 25 -3.02 4.56 6.99
CA LEU A 25 -2.07 4.99 5.96
C LEU A 25 -2.67 4.96 4.55
N GLY A 26 -3.50 3.94 4.24
CA GLY A 26 -4.15 3.85 2.93
C GLY A 26 -5.08 5.03 2.66
N ARG A 27 -5.93 5.41 3.66
CA ARG A 27 -6.77 6.60 3.57
C ARG A 27 -5.94 7.88 3.41
N ALA A 28 -4.93 8.07 4.26
CA ALA A 28 -4.09 9.27 4.19
C ALA A 28 -3.38 9.39 2.83
N ALA A 29 -2.87 8.28 2.29
CA ALA A 29 -2.25 8.24 0.98
C ALA A 29 -3.24 8.53 -0.15
N SER A 30 -4.46 7.97 -0.09
CA SER A 30 -5.51 8.25 -1.08
C SER A 30 -5.82 9.74 -1.16
N LEU A 31 -6.00 10.40 0.00
CA LEU A 31 -6.23 11.85 0.06
C LEU A 31 -5.02 12.65 -0.44
N ALA A 32 -3.81 12.23 -0.08
CA ALA A 32 -2.60 12.91 -0.51
C ALA A 32 -2.39 12.78 -2.04
N TYR A 33 -2.58 11.60 -2.60
CA TYR A 33 -2.45 11.38 -4.04
C TYR A 33 -3.48 12.18 -4.84
N ALA A 34 -4.74 12.20 -4.39
CA ALA A 34 -5.79 13.00 -5.02
C ALA A 34 -5.47 14.51 -4.99
N ARG A 35 -4.98 15.04 -3.86
CA ARG A 35 -4.57 16.44 -3.73
C ARG A 35 -3.41 16.82 -4.66
N HIS A 36 -2.62 15.85 -5.11
CA HIS A 36 -1.51 16.06 -6.04
C HIS A 36 -1.85 15.67 -7.48
N GLY A 37 -3.16 15.56 -7.79
CA GLY A 37 -3.67 15.43 -9.15
C GLY A 37 -3.90 14.01 -9.65
N ALA A 38 -3.76 12.98 -8.80
CA ALA A 38 -4.08 11.61 -9.19
C ALA A 38 -5.58 11.32 -9.19
N THR A 39 -6.04 10.47 -10.11
CA THR A 39 -7.28 9.72 -9.96
C THR A 39 -7.00 8.48 -9.11
N VAL A 40 -7.71 8.32 -7.99
CA VAL A 40 -7.44 7.23 -7.05
C VAL A 40 -8.48 6.12 -7.18
N ALA A 41 -8.02 4.88 -7.37
CA ALA A 41 -8.84 3.69 -7.26
C ALA A 41 -8.79 3.20 -5.80
N LEU A 42 -9.91 3.34 -5.10
CA LEU A 42 -10.06 3.00 -3.68
C LEU A 42 -10.46 1.54 -3.52
N LEU A 43 -9.57 0.68 -3.04
CA LEU A 43 -9.87 -0.73 -2.83
C LEU A 43 -9.88 -1.08 -1.33
N GLY A 44 -10.95 -1.74 -0.89
CA GLY A 44 -11.11 -2.20 0.49
C GLY A 44 -12.39 -3.01 0.68
N ARG A 45 -12.55 -3.63 1.85
CA ARG A 45 -13.70 -4.51 2.15
C ARG A 45 -14.93 -3.75 2.64
N ASP A 46 -14.72 -2.62 3.28
CA ASP A 46 -15.75 -1.83 3.96
C ASP A 46 -16.15 -0.67 3.04
N GLU A 47 -17.28 -0.85 2.37
CA GLU A 47 -17.80 0.10 1.38
C GLU A 47 -18.08 1.48 2.02
N ASN A 48 -18.67 1.54 3.21
CA ASN A 48 -18.97 2.80 3.88
C ASN A 48 -17.69 3.62 4.17
N ARG A 49 -16.58 2.93 4.49
CA ARG A 49 -15.29 3.62 4.68
C ARG A 49 -14.70 4.10 3.37
N LEU A 50 -14.92 3.38 2.28
CA LEU A 50 -14.49 3.83 0.96
C LEU A 50 -15.31 5.05 0.52
N GLU A 51 -16.64 5.05 0.73
CA GLU A 51 -17.52 6.19 0.48
C GLU A 51 -17.07 7.44 1.25
N THR A 52 -16.72 7.27 2.53
CA THR A 52 -16.18 8.39 3.33
C THR A 52 -14.94 9.00 2.67
N VAL A 53 -14.01 8.18 2.19
CA VAL A 53 -12.79 8.67 1.53
C VAL A 53 -13.10 9.26 0.16
N TYR A 54 -14.04 8.69 -0.57
CA TYR A 54 -14.54 9.20 -1.84
C TYR A 54 -15.06 10.63 -1.67
N ASP A 55 -15.96 10.84 -0.73
CA ASP A 55 -16.57 12.16 -0.43
C ASP A 55 -15.50 13.17 0.01
N GLU A 56 -14.53 12.75 0.82
CA GLU A 56 -13.42 13.61 1.26
C GLU A 56 -12.52 14.03 0.09
N ILE A 57 -12.28 13.16 -0.89
CA ILE A 57 -11.53 13.50 -2.10
C ILE A 57 -12.28 14.54 -2.92
N LEU A 58 -13.59 14.36 -3.13
CA LEU A 58 -14.40 15.33 -3.86
C LEU A 58 -14.48 16.67 -3.14
N ALA A 59 -14.72 16.66 -1.83
CA ALA A 59 -14.76 17.88 -1.01
C ALA A 59 -13.41 18.62 -1.02
N GLY A 60 -12.30 17.90 -1.18
CA GLY A 60 -10.96 18.46 -1.34
C GLY A 60 -10.64 18.97 -2.75
N GLY A 61 -11.57 18.88 -3.70
CA GLY A 61 -11.37 19.30 -5.10
C GLY A 61 -10.52 18.34 -5.93
N GLY A 62 -10.30 17.10 -5.47
CA GLY A 62 -9.62 16.05 -6.21
C GLY A 62 -10.44 15.53 -7.39
N ALA A 63 -9.78 14.82 -8.33
CA ALA A 63 -10.47 14.09 -9.39
C ALA A 63 -11.39 13.02 -8.79
N GLU A 64 -12.52 12.77 -9.44
CA GLU A 64 -13.48 11.74 -9.02
C GLU A 64 -12.78 10.38 -8.88
N PRO A 65 -12.74 9.79 -7.66
CA PRO A 65 -12.12 8.48 -7.46
C PRO A 65 -13.06 7.35 -7.92
N ALA A 66 -12.52 6.15 -8.05
CA ALA A 66 -13.32 4.95 -8.32
C ALA A 66 -13.25 4.01 -7.12
N MET A 67 -14.40 3.46 -6.69
CA MET A 67 -14.47 2.52 -5.57
C MET A 67 -14.50 1.07 -6.07
N PHE A 68 -13.71 0.22 -5.40
CA PHE A 68 -13.65 -1.21 -5.62
C PHE A 68 -13.80 -1.95 -4.28
N PRO A 69 -15.06 -2.16 -3.82
CA PRO A 69 -15.31 -3.03 -2.67
C PRO A 69 -14.84 -4.45 -2.98
N PHE A 70 -13.77 -4.91 -2.30
CA PHE A 70 -13.15 -6.18 -2.63
C PHE A 70 -12.40 -6.78 -1.42
N ASP A 71 -12.57 -8.08 -1.18
CA ASP A 71 -11.87 -8.80 -0.12
C ASP A 71 -10.66 -9.59 -0.66
N LEU A 72 -9.48 -9.06 -0.40
CA LEU A 72 -8.21 -9.69 -0.74
C LEU A 72 -7.95 -11.00 0.03
N GLY A 73 -8.66 -11.24 1.14
CA GLY A 73 -8.47 -12.42 1.98
C GLY A 73 -9.06 -13.69 1.38
N VAL A 74 -10.03 -13.58 0.48
CA VAL A 74 -10.72 -14.71 -0.14
C VAL A 74 -10.56 -14.76 -1.67
N ALA A 75 -9.97 -13.74 -2.26
CA ALA A 75 -9.79 -13.65 -3.70
C ALA A 75 -8.87 -14.74 -4.24
N ASP A 76 -9.29 -15.40 -5.30
CA ASP A 76 -8.47 -16.29 -6.11
C ASP A 76 -7.83 -15.52 -7.29
N ASP A 77 -7.00 -16.20 -8.07
CA ASP A 77 -6.33 -15.62 -9.24
C ASP A 77 -7.30 -15.01 -10.23
N ARG A 78 -8.38 -15.73 -10.54
CA ARG A 78 -9.39 -15.27 -11.51
C ARG A 78 -10.11 -14.00 -11.04
N ALA A 79 -10.41 -13.91 -9.74
CA ALA A 79 -11.02 -12.72 -9.16
C ALA A 79 -10.09 -11.52 -9.25
N LEU A 80 -8.78 -11.71 -9.01
CA LEU A 80 -7.77 -10.65 -9.11
C LEU A 80 -7.51 -10.21 -10.56
N GLU A 81 -7.49 -11.14 -11.51
CA GLU A 81 -7.41 -10.84 -12.95
C GLU A 81 -8.65 -10.06 -13.42
N THR A 82 -9.84 -10.47 -12.96
CA THR A 82 -11.09 -9.76 -13.26
C THR A 82 -11.07 -8.34 -12.68
N LEU A 83 -10.60 -8.18 -11.44
CA LEU A 83 -10.44 -6.88 -10.81
C LEU A 83 -9.48 -5.98 -11.59
N ALA A 84 -8.30 -6.51 -11.98
CA ALA A 84 -7.33 -5.77 -12.78
C ALA A 84 -7.92 -5.34 -14.14
N GLY A 85 -8.62 -6.25 -14.82
CA GLY A 85 -9.32 -5.95 -16.07
C GLY A 85 -10.40 -4.86 -15.90
N THR A 86 -11.19 -4.93 -14.83
CA THR A 86 -12.22 -3.95 -14.50
C THR A 86 -11.61 -2.58 -14.22
N LEU A 87 -10.53 -2.51 -13.43
CA LEU A 87 -9.77 -1.29 -13.16
C LEU A 87 -9.33 -0.61 -14.46
N VAL A 88 -8.66 -1.38 -15.33
CA VAL A 88 -8.15 -0.85 -16.62
C VAL A 88 -9.28 -0.47 -17.56
N HIS A 89 -10.37 -1.24 -17.56
CA HIS A 89 -11.54 -0.90 -18.39
C HIS A 89 -12.16 0.44 -17.99
N HIS A 90 -12.34 0.70 -16.70
CA HIS A 90 -12.95 1.93 -16.20
C HIS A 90 -12.00 3.12 -16.26
N LEU A 91 -10.77 2.95 -15.79
CA LEU A 91 -9.83 4.06 -15.59
C LEU A 91 -8.87 4.24 -16.77
N LYS A 92 -8.86 3.33 -17.76
CA LYS A 92 -8.07 3.33 -18.99
C LYS A 92 -6.56 3.20 -18.83
N ARG A 93 -6.04 3.32 -17.62
CA ARG A 93 -4.60 3.23 -17.30
C ARG A 93 -4.40 2.85 -15.83
N LEU A 94 -3.18 2.47 -15.49
CA LEU A 94 -2.74 2.29 -14.12
C LEU A 94 -1.26 2.67 -14.02
N ASP A 95 -0.95 3.68 -13.21
CA ASP A 95 0.40 4.24 -13.07
C ASP A 95 1.04 3.94 -11.72
N GLY A 96 0.28 3.35 -10.80
CA GLY A 96 0.84 2.97 -9.51
C GLY A 96 -0.10 2.12 -8.66
N ILE A 97 0.51 1.40 -7.73
CA ILE A 97 -0.20 0.63 -6.70
C ILE A 97 0.43 0.91 -5.34
N LEU A 98 -0.40 1.25 -4.36
CA LEU A 98 -0.03 1.22 -2.96
C LEU A 98 -0.70 0.01 -2.29
N HIS A 99 0.10 -0.96 -1.89
CA HIS A 99 -0.35 -2.07 -1.06
C HIS A 99 -0.31 -1.67 0.42
N SER A 100 -1.44 -1.16 0.95
CA SER A 100 -1.61 -0.77 2.35
C SER A 100 -2.63 -1.63 3.10
N ALA A 101 -3.38 -2.50 2.41
CA ALA A 101 -4.23 -3.48 3.06
C ALA A 101 -3.40 -4.42 3.93
N HIS A 102 -3.90 -4.71 5.13
CA HIS A 102 -3.26 -5.65 6.03
C HIS A 102 -4.28 -6.39 6.88
N GLN A 103 -3.88 -7.57 7.35
CA GLN A 103 -4.56 -8.34 8.39
C GLN A 103 -3.59 -8.55 9.54
N PHE A 104 -4.06 -8.30 10.76
CA PHE A 104 -3.34 -8.54 12.00
C PHE A 104 -4.32 -9.03 13.05
N PHE A 105 -3.97 -10.07 13.81
CA PHE A 105 -4.81 -10.57 14.90
C PHE A 105 -4.41 -9.97 16.24
N SER A 106 -3.28 -10.41 16.79
CA SER A 106 -2.72 -9.96 18.07
C SER A 106 -1.25 -10.33 18.17
N LEU A 107 -0.53 -9.71 19.08
CA LEU A 107 0.79 -10.17 19.50
C LEU A 107 0.60 -11.47 20.29
N THR A 108 1.12 -12.57 19.76
CA THR A 108 0.86 -13.91 20.29
C THR A 108 2.10 -14.80 20.14
N PRO A 109 2.50 -15.59 21.14
CA PRO A 109 3.58 -16.56 21.00
C PRO A 109 3.34 -17.49 19.80
N LEU A 110 4.41 -17.84 19.07
CA LEU A 110 4.30 -18.73 17.90
C LEU A 110 3.62 -20.07 18.23
N SER A 111 3.85 -20.62 19.42
CA SER A 111 3.23 -21.86 19.88
C SER A 111 1.71 -21.82 20.04
N LEU A 112 1.14 -20.61 20.07
CA LEU A 112 -0.31 -20.38 20.24
C LEU A 112 -0.98 -19.88 18.96
N GLN A 113 -0.21 -19.58 17.91
CA GLN A 113 -0.77 -19.18 16.61
C GLN A 113 -1.28 -20.42 15.86
N THR A 114 -2.51 -20.37 15.39
CA THR A 114 -3.11 -21.46 14.61
C THR A 114 -2.67 -21.44 13.16
N LEU A 115 -2.73 -22.59 12.48
CA LEU A 115 -2.45 -22.68 11.05
C LEU A 115 -3.41 -21.81 10.24
N GLU A 116 -4.68 -21.72 10.62
CA GLU A 116 -5.67 -20.85 9.99
C GLU A 116 -5.28 -19.37 10.07
N GLN A 117 -4.85 -18.90 11.24
CA GLN A 117 -4.34 -17.54 11.40
C GLN A 117 -3.14 -17.28 10.47
N TRP A 118 -2.21 -18.23 10.38
CA TRP A 118 -1.06 -18.13 9.48
C TRP A 118 -1.49 -18.03 8.01
N GLN A 119 -2.42 -18.87 7.59
CA GLN A 119 -2.94 -18.86 6.22
C GLN A 119 -3.57 -17.51 5.87
N ILE A 120 -4.38 -16.95 6.77
CA ILE A 120 -4.99 -15.63 6.58
C ILE A 120 -3.93 -14.52 6.54
N LEU A 121 -2.95 -14.55 7.47
CA LEU A 121 -1.86 -13.57 7.51
C LEU A 121 -1.03 -13.59 6.23
N MET A 122 -0.63 -14.77 5.75
CA MET A 122 0.09 -14.92 4.48
C MET A 122 -0.75 -14.48 3.30
N ARG A 123 -2.03 -14.87 3.27
CA ARG A 123 -2.95 -14.52 2.18
C ARG A 123 -3.05 -13.02 2.00
N VAL A 124 -3.40 -12.29 3.05
CA VAL A 124 -3.68 -10.85 2.95
C VAL A 124 -2.39 -10.02 2.85
N ASN A 125 -1.35 -10.38 3.63
CA ASN A 125 -0.19 -9.50 3.76
C ASN A 125 0.94 -9.79 2.76
N LEU A 126 0.92 -10.95 2.06
CA LEU A 126 1.97 -11.34 1.11
C LEU A 126 1.40 -11.83 -0.23
N ILE A 127 0.53 -12.85 -0.20
CA ILE A 127 0.06 -13.49 -1.44
C ILE A 127 -0.81 -12.53 -2.25
N ALA A 128 -1.74 -11.80 -1.62
CA ALA A 128 -2.59 -10.86 -2.32
C ALA A 128 -1.81 -9.69 -2.93
N PRO A 129 -0.86 -9.02 -2.26
CA PRO A 129 0.04 -8.05 -2.88
C PRO A 129 0.78 -8.60 -4.10
N PHE A 130 1.34 -9.81 -4.00
CA PHE A 130 1.99 -10.48 -5.13
C PHE A 130 1.03 -10.69 -6.30
N ALA A 131 -0.10 -11.35 -6.05
CA ALA A 131 -1.03 -11.77 -7.09
C ALA A 131 -1.72 -10.57 -7.78
N LEU A 132 -2.10 -9.53 -6.99
CA LEU A 132 -2.67 -8.31 -7.54
C LEU A 132 -1.64 -7.53 -8.37
N THR A 133 -0.39 -7.41 -7.90
CA THR A 133 0.69 -6.80 -8.69
C THR A 133 0.89 -7.54 -10.00
N ARG A 134 0.94 -8.88 -9.98
CA ARG A 134 1.06 -9.71 -11.16
C ARG A 134 -0.08 -9.50 -12.16
N ALA A 135 -1.32 -9.49 -11.67
CA ALA A 135 -2.50 -9.26 -12.50
C ALA A 135 -2.51 -7.85 -13.15
N CYS A 136 -1.99 -6.84 -12.43
CA CYS A 136 -1.90 -5.46 -12.91
C CYS A 136 -0.64 -5.16 -13.73
N LEU A 137 0.34 -6.06 -13.77
CA LEU A 137 1.65 -5.80 -14.40
C LEU A 137 1.57 -5.37 -15.87
N PRO A 138 0.70 -5.94 -16.73
CA PRO A 138 0.54 -5.46 -18.10
C PRO A 138 0.13 -3.99 -18.19
N ALA A 139 -0.77 -3.54 -17.31
CA ALA A 139 -1.20 -2.14 -17.27
C ALA A 139 -0.09 -1.21 -16.74
N LEU A 140 0.64 -1.63 -15.71
CA LEU A 140 1.77 -0.87 -15.18
C LEU A 140 2.88 -0.70 -16.22
N ARG A 141 3.16 -1.75 -17.02
CA ARG A 141 4.13 -1.68 -18.13
C ARG A 141 3.68 -0.79 -19.28
N ALA A 142 2.39 -0.60 -19.46
CA ALA A 142 1.84 0.30 -20.48
C ALA A 142 1.94 1.79 -20.07
N ALA A 143 2.13 2.08 -18.79
CA ALA A 143 2.30 3.44 -18.31
C ALA A 143 3.69 4.00 -18.69
N PRO A 144 3.82 5.31 -18.91
CA PRO A 144 5.13 5.95 -19.13
C PRO A 144 6.10 5.76 -17.96
N SER A 145 5.56 5.75 -16.74
CA SER A 145 6.29 5.50 -15.50
C SER A 145 5.29 4.97 -14.45
N ALA A 146 5.59 3.85 -13.83
CA ALA A 146 4.75 3.25 -12.81
C ALA A 146 5.53 2.97 -11.52
N SER A 147 4.84 3.08 -10.39
CA SER A 147 5.41 2.80 -9.08
C SER A 147 4.53 1.87 -8.26
N VAL A 148 5.10 0.78 -7.74
CA VAL A 148 4.45 -0.11 -6.79
C VAL A 148 5.13 0.05 -5.43
N ILE A 149 4.33 0.37 -4.42
CA ILE A 149 4.79 0.53 -3.03
C ILE A 149 4.13 -0.55 -2.18
N PHE A 150 4.95 -1.39 -1.55
CA PHE A 150 4.49 -2.30 -0.52
C PHE A 150 4.66 -1.64 0.85
N THR A 151 3.61 -1.61 1.67
CA THR A 151 3.72 -1.14 3.05
C THR A 151 4.34 -2.25 3.90
N GLY A 152 5.59 -2.04 4.30
CA GLY A 152 6.35 -2.90 5.18
C GLY A 152 5.94 -2.77 6.65
N GLU A 153 6.74 -3.37 7.52
CA GLU A 153 6.60 -3.31 8.97
C GLU A 153 7.97 -3.42 9.63
N THR A 154 8.23 -2.62 10.65
CA THR A 154 9.51 -2.64 11.39
C THR A 154 9.91 -4.04 11.83
N HIS A 155 8.94 -4.83 12.32
CA HIS A 155 9.23 -6.19 12.78
C HIS A 155 9.25 -7.26 11.68
N GLY A 156 8.93 -6.89 10.44
CA GLY A 156 9.29 -7.66 9.25
C GLY A 156 10.79 -7.51 8.93
N HIS A 157 11.31 -6.28 9.07
CA HIS A 157 12.72 -5.95 8.84
C HIS A 157 13.63 -6.37 10.01
N GLN A 158 13.19 -6.11 11.24
CA GLN A 158 13.88 -6.47 12.49
C GLN A 158 12.98 -7.39 13.32
N PRO A 159 13.05 -8.72 13.13
CA PRO A 159 12.13 -9.66 13.77
C PRO A 159 12.11 -9.54 15.29
N ALA A 160 10.91 -9.63 15.88
CA ALA A 160 10.72 -9.60 17.32
C ALA A 160 9.71 -10.67 17.77
N ALA A 161 9.82 -11.07 19.04
CA ALA A 161 8.91 -12.02 19.66
C ALA A 161 7.44 -11.57 19.53
N PHE A 162 6.53 -12.51 19.41
CA PHE A 162 5.07 -12.34 19.35
C PHE A 162 4.50 -11.81 18.02
N TRP A 163 5.32 -11.37 17.07
CA TRP A 163 4.87 -10.85 15.78
C TRP A 163 4.54 -11.96 14.76
N GLY A 164 5.08 -13.15 14.92
CA GLY A 164 4.73 -14.39 14.22
C GLY A 164 4.52 -14.26 12.73
N GLY A 165 3.42 -14.86 12.25
CA GLY A 165 3.09 -14.88 10.82
C GLY A 165 2.93 -13.51 10.16
N TYR A 166 2.57 -12.48 10.93
CA TYR A 166 2.50 -11.10 10.41
C TYR A 166 3.88 -10.58 10.00
N ALA A 167 4.87 -10.69 10.90
CA ALA A 167 6.25 -10.27 10.61
C ALA A 167 6.86 -11.08 9.46
N VAL A 168 6.63 -12.40 9.44
CA VAL A 168 7.10 -13.26 8.34
C VAL A 168 6.51 -12.84 6.98
N ALA A 169 5.21 -12.53 6.93
CA ALA A 169 4.59 -12.04 5.69
C ALA A 169 5.17 -10.69 5.25
N LYS A 170 5.46 -9.80 6.20
CA LYS A 170 6.07 -8.48 5.91
C LYS A 170 7.53 -8.58 5.48
N ALA A 171 8.31 -9.48 6.07
CA ALA A 171 9.65 -9.82 5.58
C ALA A 171 9.62 -10.39 4.15
N GLY A 172 8.60 -11.22 3.84
CA GLY A 172 8.36 -11.72 2.50
C GLY A 172 8.12 -10.61 1.46
N LEU A 173 7.49 -9.49 1.82
CA LEU A 173 7.32 -8.34 0.92
C LEU A 173 8.66 -7.67 0.58
N GLU A 174 9.59 -7.59 1.51
CA GLU A 174 10.93 -7.05 1.25
C GLU A 174 11.67 -7.93 0.23
N THR A 175 11.65 -9.25 0.43
CA THR A 175 12.21 -10.21 -0.51
C THR A 175 11.53 -10.11 -1.88
N LEU A 176 10.21 -10.02 -1.91
CA LEU A 176 9.42 -9.86 -3.14
C LEU A 176 9.79 -8.57 -3.88
N THR A 177 10.04 -7.48 -3.15
CA THR A 177 10.49 -6.20 -3.71
C THR A 177 11.81 -6.36 -4.47
N HIS A 178 12.77 -7.07 -3.90
CA HIS A 178 14.07 -7.32 -4.55
C HIS A 178 13.92 -8.20 -5.78
N ILE A 179 13.17 -9.32 -5.68
CA ILE A 179 12.93 -10.23 -6.80
C ILE A 179 12.27 -9.50 -7.97
N TRP A 180 11.16 -8.77 -7.71
CA TRP A 180 10.48 -7.99 -8.74
C TRP A 180 11.38 -6.92 -9.37
N SER A 181 12.18 -6.23 -8.57
CA SER A 181 13.09 -5.19 -9.06
C SER A 181 14.19 -5.77 -9.97
N ASP A 182 14.68 -6.96 -9.66
CA ASP A 182 15.68 -7.67 -10.44
C ASP A 182 15.08 -8.17 -11.76
N GLU A 183 13.94 -8.84 -11.72
CA GLU A 183 13.20 -9.32 -12.90
C GLU A 183 12.76 -8.18 -13.85
N LEU A 184 12.55 -6.98 -13.32
CA LEU A 184 12.15 -5.80 -14.09
C LEU A 184 13.32 -4.84 -14.38
N SER A 185 14.56 -5.28 -14.20
CA SER A 185 15.76 -4.45 -14.42
C SER A 185 15.85 -3.90 -15.85
N GLU A 186 15.42 -4.68 -16.84
CA GLU A 186 15.36 -4.28 -18.25
C GLU A 186 14.12 -3.44 -18.62
N ASP A 187 13.16 -3.29 -17.70
CA ASP A 187 11.98 -2.43 -17.88
C ASP A 187 11.98 -1.27 -16.88
N PRO A 188 12.69 -0.19 -17.20
CA PRO A 188 12.86 0.93 -16.28
C PRO A 188 11.57 1.71 -15.98
N ARG A 189 10.48 1.42 -16.63
CA ARG A 189 9.20 2.10 -16.42
C ARG A 189 8.50 1.69 -15.14
N VAL A 190 8.73 0.45 -14.64
CA VAL A 190 8.08 -0.05 -13.42
C VAL A 190 9.08 -0.11 -12.28
N ARG A 191 8.80 0.61 -11.21
CA ARG A 191 9.58 0.62 -9.97
C ARG A 191 8.82 -0.10 -8.87
N MET A 192 9.52 -0.90 -8.09
CA MET A 192 8.96 -1.57 -6.91
C MET A 192 9.82 -1.28 -5.69
N ASN A 193 9.17 -0.81 -4.62
CA ASN A 193 9.83 -0.48 -3.36
C ASN A 193 8.96 -0.89 -2.17
N THR A 194 9.59 -1.20 -1.06
CA THR A 194 8.90 -1.36 0.23
C THR A 194 9.13 -0.11 1.07
N LEU A 195 8.05 0.41 1.67
CA LEU A 195 8.09 1.52 2.61
C LEU A 195 7.70 1.03 4.00
N ILE A 196 8.62 1.15 4.95
CA ILE A 196 8.40 0.83 6.37
C ILE A 196 8.02 2.11 7.09
N PRO A 197 6.74 2.26 7.49
CA PRO A 197 6.24 3.52 8.08
C PRO A 197 6.75 3.78 9.50
N GLY A 198 7.23 2.76 10.21
CA GLY A 198 7.64 2.88 11.60
C GLY A 198 6.45 3.05 12.56
N GLN A 199 6.65 3.85 13.60
CA GLN A 199 5.64 4.08 14.63
C GLN A 199 4.68 5.21 14.20
N VAL A 200 3.45 4.87 13.88
CA VAL A 200 2.42 5.79 13.38
C VAL A 200 1.12 5.62 14.16
N ALA A 201 0.42 6.71 14.43
CA ALA A 201 -0.89 6.71 15.10
C ALA A 201 -1.97 6.04 14.23
N THR A 202 -2.04 4.73 14.27
CA THR A 202 -3.01 3.90 13.55
C THR A 202 -3.70 2.92 14.49
N THR A 203 -4.83 2.36 14.07
CA THR A 203 -5.51 1.29 14.81
C THR A 203 -4.60 0.08 15.06
N LEU A 204 -3.72 -0.26 14.11
CA LEU A 204 -2.73 -1.33 14.30
C LEU A 204 -1.82 -0.98 15.49
N ARG A 205 -1.30 0.25 15.54
CA ARG A 205 -0.40 0.66 16.63
C ARG A 205 -1.08 0.64 17.99
N SER A 206 -2.32 1.10 18.09
CA SER A 206 -3.11 1.03 19.34
C SER A 206 -3.33 -0.41 19.81
N ARG A 207 -3.46 -1.37 18.89
CA ARG A 207 -3.62 -2.79 19.21
C ARG A 207 -2.31 -3.46 19.63
N THR A 208 -1.19 -3.06 19.05
CA THR A 208 0.13 -3.66 19.34
C THR A 208 0.81 -3.02 20.56
N HIS A 209 0.56 -1.75 20.80
CA HIS A 209 1.18 -0.97 21.88
C HIS A 209 0.14 -0.08 22.57
N PRO A 210 -0.80 -0.67 23.32
CA PRO A 210 -1.92 0.08 23.91
C PRO A 210 -1.49 1.10 24.97
N GLY A 211 -0.28 0.99 25.50
CA GLY A 211 0.28 1.95 26.45
C GLY A 211 0.88 3.22 25.82
N LEU A 212 0.98 3.28 24.49
CA LEU A 212 1.48 4.47 23.80
C LEU A 212 0.33 5.40 23.44
N ALA A 213 0.38 6.63 23.94
CA ALA A 213 -0.61 7.64 23.63
C ALA A 213 -0.50 8.09 22.16
N PRO A 214 -1.59 7.98 21.34
CA PRO A 214 -1.53 8.27 19.91
C PRO A 214 -1.08 9.70 19.57
N GLN A 215 -1.35 10.66 20.44
CA GLN A 215 -0.96 12.06 20.27
C GLN A 215 0.57 12.29 20.27
N HIS A 216 1.36 11.33 20.76
CA HIS A 216 2.81 11.40 20.79
C HIS A 216 3.46 10.70 19.59
N LEU A 217 2.65 10.15 18.70
CA LEU A 217 3.11 9.46 17.51
C LEU A 217 2.87 10.33 16.28
N PRO A 218 3.71 10.22 15.24
CA PRO A 218 3.43 10.80 13.94
C PRO A 218 2.04 10.37 13.46
N GLN A 219 1.30 11.29 12.89
CA GLN A 219 0.01 10.98 12.26
C GLN A 219 0.25 10.37 10.86
N PRO A 220 -0.68 9.57 10.31
CA PRO A 220 -0.56 9.08 8.95
C PRO A 220 -0.24 10.18 7.92
N ALA A 221 -0.79 11.39 8.10
CA ALA A 221 -0.55 12.52 7.22
C ALA A 221 0.91 13.00 7.21
N ASP A 222 1.63 12.86 8.33
CA ASP A 222 3.02 13.31 8.46
C ASP A 222 3.99 12.46 7.61
N LEU A 223 3.57 11.25 7.23
CA LEU A 223 4.36 10.34 6.42
C LEU A 223 4.11 10.51 4.91
N MET A 224 3.13 11.31 4.51
CA MET A 224 2.76 11.41 3.10
C MET A 224 3.86 11.94 2.18
N PRO A 225 4.81 12.78 2.62
CA PRO A 225 5.98 13.11 1.81
C PRO A 225 6.75 11.89 1.27
N PHE A 226 6.91 10.83 2.08
CA PHE A 226 7.57 9.58 1.63
C PHE A 226 6.74 8.84 0.57
N TYR A 227 5.43 8.74 0.78
CA TYR A 227 4.51 8.08 -0.16
C TYR A 227 4.42 8.83 -1.49
N LEU A 228 4.36 10.16 -1.44
CA LEU A 228 4.33 11.02 -2.62
C LEU A 228 5.66 10.95 -3.38
N TYR A 229 6.79 11.01 -2.69
CA TYR A 229 8.11 10.88 -3.31
C TYR A 229 8.25 9.57 -4.08
N LEU A 230 7.96 8.44 -3.43
CA LEU A 230 8.09 7.12 -4.05
C LEU A 230 7.06 6.87 -5.16
N MET A 231 5.87 7.49 -5.08
CA MET A 231 4.84 7.34 -6.11
C MET A 231 5.07 8.25 -7.31
N GLY A 232 5.72 9.39 -7.12
CA GLY A 232 5.99 10.39 -8.16
C GLY A 232 7.25 10.11 -8.98
N ASP A 233 7.50 10.98 -9.97
CA ASP A 233 8.66 10.86 -10.86
C ASP A 233 9.97 11.36 -10.21
N ASP A 234 9.90 12.02 -9.06
CA ASP A 234 11.08 12.51 -8.36
C ASP A 234 11.93 11.37 -7.75
N SER A 235 11.47 10.11 -7.85
CA SER A 235 12.14 8.89 -7.37
C SER A 235 12.41 7.87 -8.49
N LEU A 236 12.63 8.29 -9.72
CA LEU A 236 12.86 7.40 -10.87
C LEU A 236 14.08 6.48 -10.70
N ASP A 237 15.05 6.89 -9.93
CA ASP A 237 16.27 6.16 -9.57
C ASP A 237 16.11 5.22 -8.37
N ILE A 238 14.99 5.31 -7.64
CA ILE A 238 14.73 4.49 -6.46
C ILE A 238 13.97 3.22 -6.84
N ARG A 239 14.70 2.10 -6.84
CA ARG A 239 14.18 0.78 -7.25
C ARG A 239 14.71 -0.31 -6.33
N GLY A 240 13.87 -1.28 -6.01
CA GLY A 240 14.24 -2.42 -5.17
C GLY A 240 14.70 -2.01 -3.78
N ARG A 241 14.22 -0.86 -3.26
CA ARG A 241 14.65 -0.34 -1.97
C ARG A 241 13.64 -0.65 -0.88
N ILE A 242 14.20 -0.93 0.29
CA ILE A 242 13.47 -0.94 1.54
C ILE A 242 13.74 0.41 2.17
N VAL A 243 12.71 1.25 2.22
CA VAL A 243 12.80 2.63 2.71
C VAL A 243 12.12 2.71 4.07
N GLU A 244 12.84 3.15 5.08
CA GLU A 244 12.28 3.42 6.40
C GLU A 244 11.90 4.91 6.51
N CYS A 245 10.67 5.17 6.97
CA CYS A 245 10.29 6.52 7.39
C CYS A 245 11.00 6.79 8.72
N ALA A 246 12.23 7.30 8.66
CA ALA A 246 12.92 7.71 9.87
C ALA A 246 12.12 8.80 10.58
N ALA A 247 11.83 8.56 11.86
CA ALA A 247 11.17 9.52 12.74
C ALA A 247 12.06 10.77 12.98
#